data_b6128c011a9886b012a6c86796e5d997
#
_entry.id   b6128c011a9886b012a6c86796e5d997
#
_cell.length_a   1.000
_cell.length_b   1.000
_cell.length_c   1.000
_cell.angle_alpha   90.00
_cell.angle_beta   90.00
_cell.angle_gamma   90.00
#
_symmetry.space_group_name_H-M   'P 1'
#
loop_
_entity.id
_entity.type
_entity.pdbx_description
1 polymer ?
#
loop_
_entity_poly.entity_id
_entity_poly.type
_entity_poly.pdbx_seq_one_letter_code
_entity_poly.pdbx_strand_id
1 'polypeptide(L)'
;ETVADGVDQDGDGGDSCYEDADGDGYGSTSTVASADLDCDDSGESTLDTDCDDGEATTFPGTEEYCDGHDDDCDGVADEDDALDVSTWYLDADGDLHGDPASSGQSCDLPIGYAVVADDCDDSDYSINPDAMETYADGVDQDCDGGELCYEDGDADGFGSTFVVASTDLDCTDSGESAVSTDHDDSDGSAYPGAPETVADGIDQDGDGGDTCYADSDGDGYGSASTLASSDLDCSDSGESAVDTDFDDAEATAYPGAPETPGDGIDQDGDGGDTCYADSDGDGYGSTSTVAS
;
A
#
# COMPACT_ATOMS: atom_id res chain seq x y z
N GLU A 1 75.20 25.25 1.49
CA GLU A 1 74.90 25.43 0.07
C GLU A 1 73.44 25.82 -0.11
N THR A 2 73.13 26.58 -1.15
CA THR A 2 71.71 26.89 -1.48
C THR A 2 71.22 25.78 -2.37
N VAL A 3 70.12 25.17 -2.01
CA VAL A 3 69.58 23.99 -2.70
C VAL A 3 69.04 24.37 -4.08
N ALA A 4 69.38 23.64 -5.12
CA ALA A 4 68.87 23.67 -6.50
C ALA A 4 69.04 25.07 -7.18
N ASP A 5 70.14 25.80 -6.90
CA ASP A 5 70.38 27.12 -7.51
C ASP A 5 71.39 27.09 -8.68
N GLY A 6 71.98 25.94 -8.96
CA GLY A 6 72.91 25.68 -10.05
C GLY A 6 74.28 26.29 -9.82
N VAL A 7 74.70 26.59 -8.58
CA VAL A 7 75.91 27.19 -8.21
C VAL A 7 76.71 26.36 -7.17
N ASP A 8 77.89 25.97 -7.46
CA ASP A 8 78.83 25.33 -6.53
C ASP A 8 79.38 26.43 -5.55
N GLN A 9 78.79 26.45 -4.33
CA GLN A 9 79.23 27.47 -3.35
C GLN A 9 80.36 26.99 -2.47
N ASP A 10 80.58 25.70 -2.31
CA ASP A 10 81.63 25.11 -1.46
C ASP A 10 82.80 24.59 -2.23
N GLY A 11 82.73 24.47 -3.55
CA GLY A 11 83.86 24.18 -4.46
C GLY A 11 84.10 22.69 -4.61
N ASP A 12 83.12 21.84 -4.35
CA ASP A 12 83.21 20.39 -4.50
C ASP A 12 82.82 19.86 -5.90
N GLY A 13 82.23 20.76 -6.74
CA GLY A 13 81.89 20.51 -8.14
C GLY A 13 80.46 20.10 -8.44
N GLY A 14 79.62 20.09 -7.44
CA GLY A 14 78.18 19.74 -7.53
C GLY A 14 77.29 20.82 -6.93
N ASP A 15 76.03 20.55 -6.86
CA ASP A 15 75.00 21.32 -6.15
C ASP A 15 74.28 20.40 -5.12
N SER A 16 73.58 20.97 -4.18
CA SER A 16 72.65 20.20 -3.33
C SER A 16 71.28 20.25 -4.00
N CYS A 17 70.71 19.08 -4.30
CA CYS A 17 69.41 18.92 -4.91
C CYS A 17 68.39 18.36 -3.92
N TYR A 18 67.08 18.51 -4.18
CA TYR A 18 66.04 17.81 -3.43
C TYR A 18 66.04 16.33 -3.80
N GLU A 19 65.81 15.45 -2.82
CA GLU A 19 65.72 14.01 -3.02
C GLU A 19 64.41 13.68 -3.78
N ASP A 20 64.52 13.00 -4.91
CA ASP A 20 63.46 12.40 -5.72
C ASP A 20 63.61 10.88 -5.69
N ALA A 21 63.04 10.23 -4.64
CA ALA A 21 63.28 8.82 -4.38
C ALA A 21 62.52 7.88 -5.28
N ASP A 22 61.38 8.28 -5.81
CA ASP A 22 60.51 7.47 -6.68
C ASP A 22 60.69 7.78 -8.18
N GLY A 23 61.27 8.94 -8.53
CA GLY A 23 61.68 9.26 -9.89
C GLY A 23 60.59 9.88 -10.74
N ASP A 24 59.66 10.62 -10.15
CA ASP A 24 58.58 11.29 -10.85
C ASP A 24 58.92 12.74 -11.30
N GLY A 25 60.05 13.26 -10.77
CA GLY A 25 60.56 14.57 -11.10
C GLY A 25 60.25 15.64 -10.07
N TYR A 26 59.50 15.33 -9.03
CA TYR A 26 59.32 16.17 -7.84
C TYR A 26 60.16 15.59 -6.70
N GLY A 27 60.55 16.35 -5.76
CA GLY A 27 61.34 15.92 -4.65
C GLY A 27 60.77 16.35 -3.32
N SER A 28 61.21 15.65 -2.27
CA SER A 28 60.86 15.97 -0.89
C SER A 28 61.70 17.16 -0.37
N THR A 29 61.43 17.55 0.86
CA THR A 29 62.24 18.55 1.56
C THR A 29 63.60 17.99 2.00
N SER A 30 63.92 16.73 1.80
CA SER A 30 65.23 16.12 1.97
C SER A 30 66.18 16.58 0.87
N THR A 31 67.48 16.55 1.15
CA THR A 31 68.44 16.95 0.13
C THR A 31 69.51 15.89 -0.10
N VAL A 32 69.95 15.75 -1.35
CA VAL A 32 71.07 14.92 -1.79
C VAL A 32 72.17 15.78 -2.42
N ALA A 33 73.41 15.32 -2.38
CA ALA A 33 74.48 16.00 -3.12
C ALA A 33 74.51 15.50 -4.54
N SER A 34 74.34 16.40 -5.52
CA SER A 34 74.50 16.10 -6.93
C SER A 34 76.00 16.03 -7.34
N ALA A 35 76.24 15.29 -8.41
CA ALA A 35 77.56 15.15 -8.98
C ALA A 35 77.96 16.32 -9.94
N ASP A 36 76.98 17.17 -10.31
CA ASP A 36 77.11 18.30 -11.15
C ASP A 36 76.23 19.49 -10.69
N LEU A 37 75.94 20.47 -11.53
CA LEU A 37 75.24 21.68 -11.15
C LEU A 37 73.75 21.68 -11.60
N ASP A 38 73.27 20.62 -12.15
CA ASP A 38 71.85 20.50 -12.43
C ASP A 38 71.22 19.42 -11.54
N CYS A 39 69.93 19.52 -11.27
CA CYS A 39 69.20 18.60 -10.41
C CYS A 39 68.18 17.81 -11.25
N ASP A 40 68.64 17.28 -12.39
CA ASP A 40 67.80 16.52 -13.32
C ASP A 40 68.27 15.05 -13.49
N ASP A 41 69.25 14.61 -12.72
CA ASP A 41 69.69 13.23 -12.66
C ASP A 41 68.66 12.37 -11.85
N SER A 42 68.73 11.06 -12.02
CA SER A 42 67.88 10.12 -11.28
C SER A 42 68.07 10.22 -9.77
N GLY A 43 67.00 10.48 -9.03
CA GLY A 43 67.01 10.65 -7.58
C GLY A 43 67.22 12.07 -7.12
N GLU A 44 67.15 13.04 -8.04
CA GLU A 44 67.33 14.46 -7.80
C GLU A 44 66.23 15.28 -8.43
N SER A 45 65.80 16.35 -7.75
CA SER A 45 64.82 17.32 -8.25
C SER A 45 65.19 18.75 -7.89
N THR A 46 64.75 19.68 -8.72
CA THR A 46 64.81 21.14 -8.43
C THR A 46 63.63 21.60 -7.57
N LEU A 47 62.63 20.76 -7.33
CA LEU A 47 61.38 21.08 -6.63
C LEU A 47 61.32 20.30 -5.32
N ASP A 48 60.84 20.93 -4.25
CA ASP A 48 60.68 20.36 -2.91
C ASP A 48 59.17 20.20 -2.56
N THR A 49 58.35 19.94 -3.59
CA THR A 49 56.89 20.00 -3.46
C THR A 49 56.18 18.67 -3.47
N ASP A 50 56.95 17.58 -3.50
CA ASP A 50 56.40 16.24 -3.35
C ASP A 50 55.96 15.97 -1.90
N CYS A 51 54.73 15.51 -1.73
CA CYS A 51 54.16 15.21 -0.42
C CYS A 51 54.34 13.73 -0.02
N ASP A 52 54.62 12.84 -0.98
CA ASP A 52 55.01 11.43 -0.73
C ASP A 52 56.10 10.94 -1.71
N ASP A 53 57.35 11.32 -1.50
CA ASP A 53 58.56 10.97 -2.24
C ASP A 53 58.84 9.44 -2.32
N GLY A 54 57.87 8.61 -2.05
CA GLY A 54 57.96 7.14 -2.16
C GLY A 54 56.93 6.55 -3.12
N GLU A 55 56.04 7.37 -3.65
CA GLU A 55 54.93 6.96 -4.53
C GLU A 55 54.87 7.84 -5.78
N ALA A 56 55.44 7.44 -6.89
CA ALA A 56 55.57 8.20 -8.14
C ALA A 56 54.24 8.56 -8.85
N THR A 57 53.13 8.33 -8.22
CA THR A 57 51.80 8.75 -8.66
C THR A 57 51.24 9.91 -7.83
N THR A 58 51.99 10.33 -6.78
CA THR A 58 51.58 11.37 -5.82
C THR A 58 52.55 12.57 -5.96
N PHE A 59 52.12 13.60 -6.71
CA PHE A 59 52.93 14.82 -6.97
C PHE A 59 52.04 16.00 -7.36
N PRO A 60 52.54 17.25 -7.23
CA PRO A 60 51.74 18.45 -7.50
C PRO A 60 51.07 18.48 -8.88
N GLY A 61 49.73 18.45 -8.88
CA GLY A 61 48.89 18.56 -10.08
C GLY A 61 48.60 17.21 -10.78
N THR A 62 48.84 16.10 -10.13
CA THR A 62 48.33 14.81 -10.56
C THR A 62 46.81 14.74 -10.39
N GLU A 63 46.18 13.64 -10.75
CA GLU A 63 44.72 13.43 -10.58
C GLU A 63 44.48 12.85 -9.20
N GLU A 64 43.51 13.37 -8.46
CA GLU A 64 43.11 12.95 -7.13
C GLU A 64 42.24 11.70 -7.19
N TYR A 65 42.35 10.79 -6.20
CA TYR A 65 41.54 9.60 -6.00
C TYR A 65 41.01 9.53 -4.56
N CYS A 66 39.86 8.87 -4.35
CA CYS A 66 39.22 8.71 -3.05
C CYS A 66 39.84 7.52 -2.28
N ASP A 67 41.11 7.63 -1.86
CA ASP A 67 41.82 6.54 -1.17
C ASP A 67 42.45 6.96 0.18
N GLY A 68 42.28 8.21 0.58
CA GLY A 68 42.75 8.80 1.83
C GLY A 68 44.13 9.42 1.74
N HIS A 69 44.68 9.56 0.53
CA HIS A 69 45.94 10.22 0.25
C HIS A 69 45.69 11.58 -0.41
N ASP A 70 46.61 12.49 -0.31
CA ASP A 70 46.67 13.80 -1.00
C ASP A 70 47.53 13.55 -2.24
N ASP A 71 46.92 13.05 -3.33
CA ASP A 71 47.65 12.62 -4.51
C ASP A 71 48.23 13.83 -5.28
N ASP A 72 47.52 14.98 -5.31
CA ASP A 72 47.92 16.16 -6.05
C ASP A 72 48.73 17.16 -5.23
N CYS A 73 49.02 16.82 -3.97
CA CYS A 73 49.83 17.60 -3.05
C CYS A 73 49.36 19.04 -2.83
N ASP A 74 48.04 19.29 -2.87
CA ASP A 74 47.46 20.61 -2.63
C ASP A 74 47.23 20.89 -1.13
N GLY A 75 47.32 19.88 -0.27
CA GLY A 75 47.18 19.91 1.19
C GLY A 75 45.83 19.47 1.70
N VAL A 76 44.99 18.94 0.85
CA VAL A 76 43.71 18.29 1.16
C VAL A 76 43.78 16.89 0.55
N ALA A 77 43.08 15.93 1.09
CA ALA A 77 42.95 14.58 0.56
C ALA A 77 41.45 14.30 0.28
N ASP A 78 41.16 13.48 -0.72
CA ASP A 78 39.82 13.03 -1.06
C ASP A 78 38.86 14.19 -1.41
N GLU A 79 39.26 15.10 -2.29
CA GLU A 79 38.41 16.20 -2.72
C GLU A 79 37.26 15.73 -3.63
N ASP A 80 36.24 16.61 -3.74
CA ASP A 80 35.04 16.34 -4.55
C ASP A 80 35.32 16.31 -6.07
N ASP A 81 36.55 16.67 -6.53
CA ASP A 81 36.99 16.58 -7.93
C ASP A 81 37.86 15.37 -8.22
N ALA A 82 38.05 14.47 -7.26
CA ALA A 82 38.70 13.18 -7.45
C ALA A 82 38.01 12.35 -8.56
N LEU A 83 38.80 11.53 -9.26
CA LEU A 83 38.34 10.80 -10.45
C LEU A 83 37.30 9.73 -10.17
N ASP A 84 37.32 9.16 -8.98
CA ASP A 84 36.50 8.03 -8.59
C ASP A 84 35.47 8.36 -7.50
N VAL A 85 35.06 9.63 -7.39
CA VAL A 85 34.02 10.06 -6.47
C VAL A 85 32.73 9.22 -6.61
N SER A 86 32.13 8.90 -5.48
CA SER A 86 30.84 8.22 -5.42
C SER A 86 29.69 9.20 -5.63
N THR A 87 28.58 8.69 -6.19
CA THR A 87 27.33 9.46 -6.28
C THR A 87 26.46 9.13 -5.09
N TRP A 88 25.97 10.15 -4.41
CA TRP A 88 25.08 10.09 -3.26
C TRP A 88 23.78 10.83 -3.57
N TYR A 89 22.70 10.45 -2.95
CA TYR A 89 21.36 11.00 -3.18
C TYR A 89 20.85 11.69 -1.93
N LEU A 90 20.23 12.87 -2.11
CA LEU A 90 19.69 13.62 -0.99
C LEU A 90 18.70 12.76 -0.23
N ASP A 91 18.85 12.71 1.09
CA ASP A 91 17.97 12.03 2.05
C ASP A 91 17.52 13.11 3.05
N ALA A 92 16.38 13.77 2.75
CA ALA A 92 15.97 14.95 3.49
C ALA A 92 15.17 14.59 4.74
N ASP A 93 14.50 13.45 4.77
CA ASP A 93 13.71 13.00 5.92
C ASP A 93 14.46 12.01 6.83
N GLY A 94 15.54 11.40 6.35
CA GLY A 94 16.48 10.62 7.15
C GLY A 94 16.11 9.14 7.28
N ASP A 95 15.44 8.57 6.29
CA ASP A 95 15.02 7.17 6.27
C ASP A 95 16.05 6.22 5.62
N LEU A 96 17.14 6.76 5.05
CA LEU A 96 18.25 6.09 4.36
C LEU A 96 17.99 5.76 2.88
N HIS A 97 16.87 6.19 2.34
CA HIS A 97 16.57 6.23 0.92
C HIS A 97 16.74 7.66 0.40
N GLY A 98 17.04 7.87 -0.84
CA GLY A 98 17.34 9.20 -1.36
C GLY A 98 16.59 9.52 -2.64
N ASP A 99 16.34 10.81 -2.83
CA ASP A 99 15.66 11.35 -4.01
C ASP A 99 16.46 11.06 -5.30
N PRO A 100 15.96 10.27 -6.25
CA PRO A 100 16.62 10.00 -7.52
C PRO A 100 16.86 11.26 -8.37
N ALA A 101 16.16 12.37 -8.10
CA ALA A 101 16.32 13.62 -8.83
C ALA A 101 17.36 14.56 -8.20
N SER A 102 17.85 14.26 -7.00
CA SER A 102 18.74 15.12 -6.22
C SER A 102 20.01 14.35 -5.84
N SER A 103 21.10 14.54 -6.57
CA SER A 103 22.36 13.84 -6.31
C SER A 103 23.54 14.79 -6.15
N GLY A 104 24.54 14.36 -5.38
CA GLY A 104 25.86 14.96 -5.23
C GLY A 104 26.96 13.95 -5.46
N GLN A 105 28.20 14.43 -5.63
CA GLN A 105 29.38 13.58 -5.74
C GLN A 105 30.40 14.00 -4.69
N SER A 106 30.99 13.02 -4.01
CA SER A 106 32.07 13.20 -3.06
C SER A 106 32.72 11.86 -2.76
N CYS A 107 33.93 11.89 -2.19
CA CYS A 107 34.59 10.65 -1.75
C CYS A 107 33.83 9.99 -0.60
N ASP A 108 33.47 10.74 0.40
CA ASP A 108 32.73 10.25 1.57
C ASP A 108 31.23 10.54 1.46
N LEU A 109 30.40 9.67 2.09
CA LEU A 109 28.94 9.90 2.19
C LEU A 109 28.67 11.18 3.02
N PRO A 110 28.10 12.22 2.43
CA PRO A 110 27.76 13.44 3.16
C PRO A 110 26.59 13.22 4.13
N ILE A 111 26.53 14.00 5.19
CA ILE A 111 25.41 13.98 6.11
C ILE A 111 24.14 14.44 5.38
N GLY A 112 23.03 13.65 5.49
CA GLY A 112 21.76 13.92 4.82
C GLY A 112 21.74 13.42 3.37
N TYR A 113 22.58 12.42 3.07
CA TYR A 113 22.55 11.72 1.79
C TYR A 113 22.48 10.21 2.01
N ALA A 114 21.88 9.50 1.08
CA ALA A 114 21.78 8.05 1.02
C ALA A 114 22.60 7.44 -0.11
N VAL A 115 22.84 6.12 -0.01
CA VAL A 115 23.59 5.33 -1.01
C VAL A 115 22.68 4.93 -2.18
N VAL A 116 21.38 4.87 -1.96
CA VAL A 116 20.36 4.41 -2.89
C VAL A 116 19.48 5.58 -3.35
N ALA A 117 18.93 5.47 -4.55
CA ALA A 117 18.15 6.51 -5.22
C ALA A 117 16.76 5.98 -5.55
N ASP A 118 16.01 5.57 -4.54
CA ASP A 118 14.78 4.82 -4.71
C ASP A 118 13.61 5.35 -3.87
N ASP A 119 13.80 6.50 -3.21
CA ASP A 119 12.75 7.21 -2.51
C ASP A 119 11.81 7.92 -3.49
N CYS A 120 10.51 7.73 -3.32
CA CYS A 120 9.48 8.39 -4.12
C CYS A 120 8.89 9.64 -3.45
N ASP A 121 9.12 9.86 -2.16
CA ASP A 121 8.78 11.11 -1.44
C ASP A 121 9.77 11.45 -0.33
N ASP A 122 10.96 11.97 -0.67
CA ASP A 122 12.07 12.42 0.21
C ASP A 122 11.66 13.51 1.24
N SER A 123 10.38 13.69 1.48
CA SER A 123 9.86 14.58 2.52
C SER A 123 9.06 13.86 3.60
N ASP A 124 8.79 12.58 3.45
CA ASP A 124 8.02 11.76 4.39
C ASP A 124 8.72 10.43 4.69
N TYR A 125 9.40 10.36 5.83
CA TYR A 125 10.09 9.19 6.37
C TYR A 125 9.31 7.86 6.31
N SER A 126 7.99 7.89 6.19
CA SER A 126 7.13 6.71 6.10
C SER A 126 6.90 6.21 4.68
N ILE A 127 7.46 6.89 3.68
CA ILE A 127 7.34 6.56 2.26
C ILE A 127 8.73 6.21 1.72
N ASN A 128 9.01 4.95 1.52
CA ASN A 128 10.29 4.42 1.01
C ASN A 128 10.13 2.94 0.65
N PRO A 129 11.02 2.33 -0.13
CA PRO A 129 10.93 0.93 -0.57
C PRO A 129 10.89 -0.15 0.53
N ASP A 130 11.22 0.18 1.76
CA ASP A 130 11.15 -0.73 2.92
C ASP A 130 9.88 -0.51 3.77
N ALA A 131 9.02 0.46 3.40
CA ALA A 131 7.78 0.77 4.10
C ALA A 131 6.72 -0.32 3.88
N MET A 132 5.73 -0.34 4.76
CA MET A 132 4.57 -1.23 4.61
C MET A 132 3.39 -0.44 4.09
N GLU A 133 2.74 -0.97 3.06
CA GLU A 133 1.52 -0.41 2.51
C GLU A 133 0.38 -0.29 3.54
N THR A 134 -0.29 0.85 3.55
CA THR A 134 -1.57 1.08 4.22
C THR A 134 -2.68 0.85 3.22
N TYR A 135 -3.59 -0.07 3.49
CA TYR A 135 -4.57 -0.52 2.51
C TYR A 135 -5.54 0.57 2.09
N ALA A 136 -5.71 0.76 0.79
CA ALA A 136 -6.74 1.58 0.15
C ALA A 136 -6.71 3.06 0.59
N ASP A 137 -5.55 3.63 0.88
CA ASP A 137 -5.42 5.05 1.24
C ASP A 137 -4.97 5.94 0.05
N GLY A 138 -4.57 5.33 -1.06
CA GLY A 138 -4.16 5.99 -2.30
C GLY A 138 -2.76 6.59 -2.24
N VAL A 139 -1.92 6.12 -1.32
CA VAL A 139 -0.51 6.51 -1.18
C VAL A 139 0.35 5.28 -1.48
N ASP A 140 1.38 5.44 -2.26
CA ASP A 140 2.40 4.43 -2.55
C ASP A 140 3.48 4.51 -1.48
N GLN A 141 3.31 3.77 -0.37
CA GLN A 141 4.29 3.86 0.71
C GLN A 141 5.57 3.10 0.41
N ASP A 142 5.51 2.00 -0.34
CA ASP A 142 6.69 1.17 -0.64
C ASP A 142 7.34 1.47 -2.00
N CYS A 143 6.86 2.52 -2.68
CA CYS A 143 7.42 3.01 -3.95
C CYS A 143 7.42 1.97 -5.08
N ASP A 144 6.53 1.00 -5.05
CA ASP A 144 6.41 -0.02 -6.09
C ASP A 144 5.48 0.40 -7.24
N GLY A 145 4.73 1.50 -7.05
CA GLY A 145 3.82 2.12 -8.02
C GLY A 145 2.41 1.58 -7.97
N GLY A 146 2.09 0.74 -6.99
CA GLY A 146 0.79 0.14 -6.75
C GLY A 146 0.18 0.53 -5.40
N GLU A 147 -0.93 -0.10 -5.07
CA GLU A 147 -1.63 0.01 -3.81
C GLU A 147 -2.10 -1.38 -3.37
N LEU A 148 -2.27 -1.61 -2.08
CA LEU A 148 -2.95 -2.80 -1.57
C LEU A 148 -4.43 -2.52 -1.34
N CYS A 149 -5.27 -3.10 -2.19
CA CYS A 149 -6.72 -2.95 -2.16
C CYS A 149 -7.40 -4.15 -1.51
N TYR A 150 -8.66 -4.02 -1.09
CA TYR A 150 -9.47 -5.16 -0.67
C TYR A 150 -9.99 -5.93 -1.89
N GLU A 151 -10.04 -7.27 -1.78
CA GLU A 151 -10.60 -8.12 -2.84
C GLU A 151 -12.12 -7.89 -2.96
N ASP A 152 -12.60 -7.61 -4.18
CA ASP A 152 -14.01 -7.51 -4.56
C ASP A 152 -14.31 -8.64 -5.56
N GLY A 153 -14.75 -9.79 -5.02
CA GLY A 153 -14.87 -11.02 -5.79
C GLY A 153 -16.08 -11.09 -6.72
N ASP A 154 -17.15 -10.36 -6.42
CA ASP A 154 -18.40 -10.34 -7.19
C ASP A 154 -18.66 -9.03 -7.95
N ALA A 155 -17.80 -8.03 -7.73
CA ALA A 155 -17.79 -6.74 -8.41
C ALA A 155 -19.01 -5.84 -8.11
N ASP A 156 -19.42 -5.80 -6.85
CA ASP A 156 -20.47 -4.91 -6.38
C ASP A 156 -19.95 -3.57 -5.82
N GLY A 157 -18.62 -3.46 -5.65
CA GLY A 157 -17.92 -2.27 -5.18
C GLY A 157 -17.59 -2.29 -3.69
N PHE A 158 -17.98 -3.35 -2.98
CA PHE A 158 -17.54 -3.63 -1.61
C PHE A 158 -16.58 -4.82 -1.64
N GLY A 159 -15.61 -4.84 -0.76
CA GLY A 159 -14.61 -5.89 -0.72
C GLY A 159 -14.63 -6.67 0.58
N SER A 160 -14.06 -7.85 0.53
CA SER A 160 -13.82 -8.70 1.68
C SER A 160 -12.65 -8.18 2.54
N THR A 161 -12.27 -8.91 3.57
CA THR A 161 -11.07 -8.61 4.39
C THR A 161 -9.76 -9.13 3.76
N PHE A 162 -9.83 -9.80 2.61
CA PHE A 162 -8.64 -10.19 1.87
C PHE A 162 -8.11 -9.00 1.07
N VAL A 163 -6.79 -9.00 0.82
CA VAL A 163 -6.14 -7.93 0.09
C VAL A 163 -5.53 -8.45 -1.20
N VAL A 164 -5.57 -7.62 -2.23
CA VAL A 164 -4.95 -7.82 -3.54
C VAL A 164 -4.05 -6.64 -3.85
N ALA A 165 -3.00 -6.89 -4.63
CA ALA A 165 -2.15 -5.80 -5.11
C ALA A 165 -2.79 -5.19 -6.36
N SER A 166 -3.05 -3.89 -6.33
CA SER A 166 -3.40 -3.09 -7.48
C SER A 166 -2.16 -2.71 -8.29
N THR A 167 -2.35 -2.36 -9.53
CA THR A 167 -1.28 -1.87 -10.42
C THR A 167 -1.22 -0.36 -10.50
N ASP A 168 -2.06 0.33 -9.77
CA ASP A 168 -2.09 1.79 -9.59
C ASP A 168 -2.54 2.15 -8.17
N LEU A 169 -2.80 3.42 -7.90
CA LEU A 169 -3.10 3.92 -6.55
C LEU A 169 -4.60 4.03 -6.27
N ASP A 170 -5.45 3.55 -7.14
CA ASP A 170 -6.88 3.55 -6.89
C ASP A 170 -7.42 2.12 -6.77
N CYS A 171 -8.36 1.90 -5.86
CA CYS A 171 -8.99 0.61 -5.61
C CYS A 171 -10.38 0.54 -6.26
N THR A 172 -10.47 0.90 -7.55
CA THR A 172 -11.75 0.96 -8.28
C THR A 172 -11.79 0.03 -9.49
N ASP A 173 -10.71 -0.68 -9.77
CA ASP A 173 -10.63 -1.64 -10.85
C ASP A 173 -11.42 -2.92 -10.53
N SER A 174 -11.67 -3.73 -11.54
CA SER A 174 -12.44 -4.98 -11.37
C SER A 174 -11.70 -5.98 -10.46
N GLY A 175 -12.34 -6.35 -9.37
CA GLY A 175 -11.80 -7.26 -8.36
C GLY A 175 -11.12 -6.54 -7.21
N GLU A 176 -11.28 -5.21 -7.13
CA GLU A 176 -10.67 -4.36 -6.12
C GLU A 176 -11.70 -3.41 -5.50
N SER A 177 -11.59 -3.20 -4.21
CA SER A 177 -12.41 -2.23 -3.47
C SER A 177 -11.59 -1.45 -2.47
N ALA A 178 -11.99 -0.18 -2.25
CA ALA A 178 -11.42 0.67 -1.20
C ALA A 178 -11.99 0.38 0.20
N VAL A 179 -12.98 -0.50 0.32
CA VAL A 179 -13.64 -0.81 1.60
C VAL A 179 -13.75 -2.31 1.80
N SER A 180 -13.53 -2.77 3.05
CA SER A 180 -13.56 -4.19 3.45
C SER A 180 -14.84 -4.54 4.21
N THR A 181 -15.98 -4.08 3.72
CA THR A 181 -17.24 -4.18 4.48
C THR A 181 -18.22 -5.20 3.90
N ASP A 182 -17.83 -5.88 2.84
CA ASP A 182 -18.63 -6.95 2.29
C ASP A 182 -18.65 -8.16 3.22
N HIS A 183 -19.85 -8.69 3.44
CA HIS A 183 -20.10 -9.85 4.28
C HIS A 183 -20.27 -11.14 3.47
N ASP A 184 -20.52 -11.04 2.17
CA ASP A 184 -20.54 -12.20 1.23
C ASP A 184 -19.97 -11.82 -0.15
N ASP A 185 -18.64 -11.66 -0.24
CA ASP A 185 -17.83 -11.35 -1.42
C ASP A 185 -17.98 -12.35 -2.60
N SER A 186 -19.04 -13.17 -2.58
CA SER A 186 -19.40 -14.08 -3.67
C SER A 186 -20.78 -13.84 -4.24
N ASP A 187 -21.56 -12.92 -3.65
CA ASP A 187 -22.92 -12.57 -4.08
C ASP A 187 -23.09 -11.05 -4.19
N GLY A 188 -22.91 -10.50 -5.38
CA GLY A 188 -23.05 -9.07 -5.68
C GLY A 188 -24.42 -8.44 -5.43
N SER A 189 -25.33 -9.15 -4.76
CA SER A 189 -26.56 -8.60 -4.21
C SER A 189 -26.50 -8.43 -2.68
N ALA A 190 -25.42 -8.89 -2.03
CA ALA A 190 -25.27 -8.91 -0.59
C ALA A 190 -24.14 -7.98 -0.12
N TYR A 191 -24.43 -6.70 0.07
CA TYR A 191 -23.48 -5.65 0.47
C TYR A 191 -24.10 -4.66 1.46
N PRO A 192 -23.32 -3.92 2.22
CA PRO A 192 -23.83 -2.94 3.20
C PRO A 192 -24.84 -1.95 2.63
N GLY A 193 -26.11 -2.08 3.06
CA GLY A 193 -27.21 -1.24 2.62
C GLY A 193 -27.88 -1.68 1.33
N ALA A 194 -27.63 -2.90 0.88
CA ALA A 194 -28.37 -3.52 -0.20
C ALA A 194 -29.89 -3.61 0.14
N PRO A 195 -30.76 -3.61 -0.84
CA PRO A 195 -32.19 -3.80 -0.58
C PRO A 195 -32.49 -5.28 -0.28
N GLU A 196 -33.14 -5.55 0.85
CA GLU A 196 -33.58 -6.90 1.24
C GLU A 196 -34.59 -7.49 0.26
N THR A 197 -34.42 -8.75 -0.08
CA THR A 197 -35.40 -9.57 -0.77
C THR A 197 -36.26 -10.29 0.28
N VAL A 198 -37.57 -9.98 0.32
CA VAL A 198 -38.44 -10.43 1.40
C VAL A 198 -38.50 -11.96 1.50
N ALA A 199 -38.21 -12.50 2.68
CA ALA A 199 -38.38 -13.90 3.09
C ALA A 199 -37.58 -14.90 2.23
N ASP A 200 -36.37 -14.53 1.77
CA ASP A 200 -35.51 -15.46 1.03
C ASP A 200 -34.42 -16.12 1.91
N GLY A 201 -34.28 -15.66 3.13
CA GLY A 201 -33.36 -16.23 4.12
C GLY A 201 -31.92 -15.81 3.91
N ILE A 202 -31.67 -14.75 3.15
CA ILE A 202 -30.36 -14.13 2.91
C ILE A 202 -30.35 -12.75 3.59
N ASP A 203 -29.25 -12.40 4.19
CA ASP A 203 -28.96 -11.07 4.74
C ASP A 203 -28.26 -10.25 3.64
N GLN A 204 -29.03 -9.49 2.87
CA GLN A 204 -28.43 -8.72 1.77
C GLN A 204 -27.73 -7.46 2.27
N ASP A 205 -28.17 -6.83 3.37
CA ASP A 205 -27.61 -5.56 3.81
C ASP A 205 -26.58 -5.68 4.95
N GLY A 206 -26.37 -6.91 5.45
CA GLY A 206 -25.34 -7.18 6.46
C GLY A 206 -25.77 -6.79 7.88
N ASP A 207 -27.07 -6.58 8.15
CA ASP A 207 -27.55 -6.19 9.47
C ASP A 207 -27.86 -7.38 10.40
N GLY A 208 -27.85 -8.60 9.84
CA GLY A 208 -28.01 -9.86 10.54
C GLY A 208 -29.42 -10.42 10.51
N GLY A 209 -30.34 -9.78 9.79
CA GLY A 209 -31.73 -10.20 9.65
C GLY A 209 -32.18 -10.33 8.20
N ASP A 210 -33.44 -10.72 8.00
CA ASP A 210 -34.13 -10.69 6.72
C ASP A 210 -35.36 -9.76 6.85
N THR A 211 -35.90 -9.29 5.76
CA THR A 211 -37.21 -8.63 5.74
C THR A 211 -38.29 -9.67 5.60
N CYS A 212 -39.18 -9.77 6.56
CA CYS A 212 -40.29 -10.72 6.58
C CYS A 212 -41.66 -10.09 6.35
N TYR A 213 -42.67 -10.88 5.98
CA TYR A 213 -44.05 -10.42 5.97
C TYR A 213 -44.59 -10.32 7.39
N ALA A 214 -45.45 -9.33 7.65
CA ALA A 214 -46.06 -9.14 8.95
C ALA A 214 -47.20 -10.15 9.13
N ASP A 215 -47.18 -10.91 10.22
CA ASP A 215 -48.22 -11.86 10.70
C ASP A 215 -48.78 -11.29 12.02
N SER A 216 -49.86 -10.51 11.95
CA SER A 216 -50.37 -9.77 13.09
C SER A 216 -51.21 -10.62 14.05
N ASP A 217 -51.83 -11.72 13.57
CA ASP A 217 -52.67 -12.57 14.36
C ASP A 217 -52.01 -13.90 14.77
N GLY A 218 -50.87 -14.27 14.17
CA GLY A 218 -50.00 -15.35 14.58
C GLY A 218 -50.43 -16.72 14.07
N ASP A 219 -51.06 -16.77 12.90
CA ASP A 219 -51.51 -18.01 12.29
C ASP A 219 -50.47 -18.65 11.34
N GLY A 220 -49.36 -17.94 11.08
CA GLY A 220 -48.26 -18.36 10.22
C GLY A 220 -48.38 -17.93 8.77
N TYR A 221 -49.37 -17.14 8.41
CA TYR A 221 -49.50 -16.46 7.15
C TYR A 221 -49.41 -14.94 7.38
N GLY A 222 -48.79 -14.22 6.51
CA GLY A 222 -48.58 -12.77 6.64
C GLY A 222 -49.32 -12.00 5.59
N SER A 223 -49.50 -10.73 5.87
CA SER A 223 -50.03 -9.75 4.91
C SER A 223 -48.94 -9.24 3.94
N ALA A 224 -49.34 -8.43 2.97
CA ALA A 224 -48.37 -7.76 2.08
C ALA A 224 -47.51 -6.67 2.76
N SER A 225 -47.71 -6.44 4.06
CA SER A 225 -46.85 -5.53 4.83
C SER A 225 -45.60 -6.25 5.26
N THR A 226 -44.45 -5.53 5.28
CA THR A 226 -43.17 -6.12 5.66
C THR A 226 -42.62 -5.48 6.93
N LEU A 227 -41.77 -6.24 7.63
CA LEU A 227 -41.01 -5.80 8.79
C LEU A 227 -39.61 -6.41 8.75
N ALA A 228 -38.65 -5.76 9.41
CA ALA A 228 -37.31 -6.32 9.58
C ALA A 228 -37.33 -7.39 10.67
N SER A 229 -36.84 -8.59 10.37
CA SER A 229 -36.61 -9.65 11.33
C SER A 229 -35.26 -9.45 12.05
N SER A 230 -35.07 -10.09 13.16
CA SER A 230 -33.81 -10.10 13.91
C SER A 230 -32.88 -11.27 13.53
N ASP A 231 -33.33 -12.13 12.65
CA ASP A 231 -32.58 -13.25 12.08
C ASP A 231 -33.05 -13.55 10.64
N LEU A 232 -32.54 -14.65 10.06
CA LEU A 232 -32.81 -15.02 8.66
C LEU A 232 -34.03 -15.91 8.46
N ASP A 233 -34.74 -16.26 9.51
CA ASP A 233 -35.95 -17.06 9.37
C ASP A 233 -37.19 -16.23 9.71
N CYS A 234 -38.20 -16.29 8.88
CA CYS A 234 -39.46 -15.58 9.04
C CYS A 234 -40.49 -16.46 9.79
N SER A 235 -40.05 -17.04 10.92
CA SER A 235 -40.88 -17.96 11.68
C SER A 235 -41.16 -17.49 13.11
N ASP A 236 -40.62 -16.36 13.51
CA ASP A 236 -40.85 -15.77 14.82
C ASP A 236 -42.28 -15.18 14.96
N SER A 237 -42.66 -14.90 16.19
CA SER A 237 -44.01 -14.34 16.46
C SER A 237 -44.20 -12.98 15.82
N GLY A 238 -45.15 -12.85 14.91
CA GLY A 238 -45.46 -11.66 14.16
C GLY A 238 -44.81 -11.58 12.79
N GLU A 239 -44.15 -12.67 12.38
CA GLU A 239 -43.43 -12.81 11.12
C GLU A 239 -43.93 -14.02 10.32
N SER A 240 -43.94 -13.88 9.01
CA SER A 240 -44.26 -14.95 8.07
C SER A 240 -43.37 -14.89 6.82
N ALA A 241 -43.06 -16.10 6.30
CA ALA A 241 -42.37 -16.22 5.02
C ALA A 241 -43.29 -16.06 3.78
N VAL A 242 -44.58 -15.90 3.98
CA VAL A 242 -45.58 -15.84 2.90
C VAL A 242 -46.55 -14.68 3.14
N ASP A 243 -46.96 -14.01 2.06
CA ASP A 243 -47.85 -12.85 2.03
C ASP A 243 -49.29 -13.20 1.63
N THR A 244 -49.73 -14.40 1.97
CA THR A 244 -50.96 -14.96 1.44
C THR A 244 -52.16 -14.83 2.36
N ASP A 245 -51.98 -14.19 3.52
CA ASP A 245 -53.08 -13.89 4.41
C ASP A 245 -53.97 -12.80 3.83
N PHE A 246 -55.27 -13.08 3.79
CA PHE A 246 -56.28 -12.15 3.32
C PHE A 246 -57.02 -11.41 4.45
N ASP A 247 -56.87 -11.84 5.72
CA ASP A 247 -57.36 -11.16 6.93
C ASP A 247 -56.40 -11.29 8.13
N ASP A 248 -55.27 -10.61 8.07
CA ASP A 248 -54.17 -10.54 9.04
C ASP A 248 -54.58 -10.01 10.46
N ALA A 249 -55.90 -10.05 10.75
CA ALA A 249 -56.46 -9.73 12.06
C ALA A 249 -57.30 -10.89 12.66
N GLU A 250 -57.50 -11.96 11.91
CA GLU A 250 -58.34 -13.09 12.32
C GLU A 250 -57.61 -14.42 12.10
N ALA A 251 -56.95 -14.94 13.12
CA ALA A 251 -56.10 -16.13 13.09
C ALA A 251 -56.80 -17.46 12.69
N THR A 252 -58.05 -17.40 12.29
CA THR A 252 -58.80 -18.54 11.74
C THR A 252 -59.06 -18.41 10.25
N ALA A 253 -58.62 -17.26 9.64
CA ALA A 253 -58.87 -16.94 8.25
C ALA A 253 -57.56 -16.89 7.44
N TYR A 254 -57.12 -18.04 6.92
CA TYR A 254 -55.86 -18.21 6.15
C TYR A 254 -56.09 -19.22 4.99
N PRO A 255 -55.19 -19.23 3.99
CA PRO A 255 -55.35 -20.15 2.85
C PRO A 255 -55.45 -21.62 3.22
N GLY A 256 -56.62 -22.19 2.96
CA GLY A 256 -56.91 -23.59 3.28
C GLY A 256 -57.38 -23.86 4.71
N ALA A 257 -57.74 -22.83 5.46
CA ALA A 257 -58.36 -22.95 6.77
C ALA A 257 -59.68 -23.77 6.70
N PRO A 258 -60.05 -24.47 7.75
CA PRO A 258 -61.33 -25.16 7.75
C PRO A 258 -62.47 -24.17 7.95
N GLU A 259 -63.45 -24.19 7.05
CA GLU A 259 -64.66 -23.38 7.12
C GLU A 259 -65.56 -23.69 8.35
N THR A 260 -66.05 -22.67 9.03
CA THR A 260 -67.06 -22.71 10.08
C THR A 260 -68.40 -22.43 9.47
N PRO A 261 -69.28 -23.46 9.31
CA PRO A 261 -70.49 -23.27 8.51
C PRO A 261 -71.44 -22.19 9.04
N GLY A 262 -71.78 -21.21 8.22
CA GLY A 262 -72.79 -20.20 8.44
C GLY A 262 -72.44 -19.07 9.40
N ASP A 263 -71.17 -18.79 9.63
CA ASP A 263 -70.72 -17.66 10.46
C ASP A 263 -70.50 -16.35 9.64
N GLY A 264 -70.44 -16.47 8.34
CA GLY A 264 -70.31 -15.33 7.41
C GLY A 264 -68.87 -14.86 7.23
N ILE A 265 -67.88 -15.67 7.64
CA ILE A 265 -66.45 -15.49 7.42
C ILE A 265 -66.03 -16.46 6.33
N ASP A 266 -65.22 -16.03 5.41
CA ASP A 266 -64.53 -16.83 4.42
C ASP A 266 -63.14 -17.19 5.01
N GLN A 267 -63.08 -18.36 5.68
CA GLN A 267 -61.88 -18.75 6.40
C GLN A 267 -60.78 -19.27 5.47
N ASP A 268 -61.09 -19.82 4.31
CA ASP A 268 -60.11 -20.41 3.41
C ASP A 268 -59.73 -19.51 2.21
N GLY A 269 -60.39 -18.31 2.08
CA GLY A 269 -60.13 -17.35 1.06
C GLY A 269 -60.61 -17.76 -0.33
N ASP A 270 -61.52 -18.71 -0.45
CA ASP A 270 -62.05 -19.16 -1.72
C ASP A 270 -63.18 -18.29 -2.29
N GLY A 271 -63.64 -17.31 -1.53
CA GLY A 271 -64.67 -16.33 -1.88
C GLY A 271 -66.04 -16.69 -1.44
N GLY A 272 -66.21 -17.70 -0.58
CA GLY A 272 -67.50 -18.14 -0.07
C GLY A 272 -67.43 -18.53 1.40
N ASP A 273 -68.63 -18.83 2.00
CA ASP A 273 -68.75 -19.48 3.31
C ASP A 273 -69.42 -20.84 3.08
N THR A 274 -69.05 -21.81 3.86
CA THR A 274 -69.71 -23.12 3.90
C THR A 274 -71.03 -22.98 4.64
N CYS A 275 -72.15 -23.26 3.99
CA CYS A 275 -73.48 -23.18 4.61
C CYS A 275 -74.06 -24.53 4.90
N TYR A 276 -74.98 -24.63 5.87
CA TYR A 276 -75.78 -25.82 6.09
C TYR A 276 -76.75 -26.05 4.93
N ALA A 277 -76.77 -27.28 4.42
CA ALA A 277 -77.66 -27.64 3.32
C ALA A 277 -79.13 -27.63 3.76
N ASP A 278 -79.95 -26.82 3.12
CA ASP A 278 -81.40 -26.76 3.23
C ASP A 278 -81.99 -27.42 1.98
N SER A 279 -82.24 -28.68 2.06
CA SER A 279 -82.74 -29.54 0.92
C SER A 279 -84.19 -29.44 0.65
N ASP A 280 -84.99 -29.05 1.63
CA ASP A 280 -86.46 -28.98 1.51
C ASP A 280 -86.98 -27.50 1.42
N GLY A 281 -86.10 -26.50 1.62
CA GLY A 281 -86.39 -25.08 1.44
C GLY A 281 -87.22 -24.46 2.56
N ASP A 282 -87.14 -25.00 3.74
CA ASP A 282 -87.90 -24.51 4.89
C ASP A 282 -87.17 -23.45 5.72
N GLY A 283 -85.93 -23.15 5.35
CA GLY A 283 -85.09 -22.15 6.00
C GLY A 283 -84.21 -22.68 7.15
N TYR A 284 -84.25 -23.99 7.39
CA TYR A 284 -83.40 -24.71 8.37
C TYR A 284 -82.48 -25.68 7.67
N GLY A 285 -81.20 -25.57 7.89
CA GLY A 285 -80.20 -26.42 7.28
C GLY A 285 -80.02 -27.73 8.05
N SER A 286 -79.66 -28.83 7.35
CA SER A 286 -79.23 -30.07 7.92
C SER A 286 -77.80 -30.00 8.45
N THR A 287 -77.26 -31.09 9.03
CA THR A 287 -75.87 -31.20 9.44
C THR A 287 -74.91 -31.43 8.25
N SER A 288 -75.45 -31.54 7.03
CA SER A 288 -74.63 -31.57 5.81
C SER A 288 -74.34 -30.13 5.37
N THR A 289 -73.13 -29.87 4.83
CA THR A 289 -72.72 -28.60 4.39
C THR A 289 -72.59 -28.52 2.87
N VAL A 290 -72.74 -27.31 2.34
CA VAL A 290 -72.54 -26.92 0.92
C VAL A 290 -71.75 -25.67 0.84
N ALA A 291 -70.87 -25.49 -0.15
CA ALA A 291 -70.25 -24.24 -0.46
C ALA A 291 -71.27 -23.23 -0.97
N SER A 292 -71.18 -21.97 -0.58
CA SER A 292 -72.12 -20.92 -0.98
C SER A 292 -71.46 -19.87 -1.90
#